data_7c32c27f5f606c8eb47ea5008045e25c
#
_entry.id   7c32c27f5f606c8eb47ea5008045e25c
#
_cell.length_a   1.000
_cell.length_b   1.000
_cell.length_c   1.000
_cell.angle_alpha   90.00
_cell.angle_beta   90.00
_cell.angle_gamma   90.00
#
_symmetry.space_group_name_H-M   'P 1'
#
loop_
_entity.id
_entity.type
_entity.pdbx_description
1 polymer ?
#
loop_
_entity_poly.entity_id
_entity_poly.type
_entity_poly.pdbx_seq_one_letter_code
_entity_poly.pdbx_strand_id
1 'polypeptide(L)'
;MSNPVRRVLIILSLSMAALSISCSENQIQKVSYDLVEGWAELPEGVEAWGQTIGVEIDTGGNLLVFQRCFASNCIGRDEVPAFLKYNSDGQLVDSWGEGMFVWPHGFFLDTDGNIWTTDARGREGKGQQVLKFSPDGRVLMALGTPGVAGDGPNTLSGPTDIAVAPNGEIFVADGHGNNRIVKYSSDGEFLMQWGQEGTGPGEFNEPHCLAFDSKGRLFVGDRVNERIQVFDQDGGYLAEWPNIMASGIHITEDDVVYVADYQLREGIVIANASDFSEVGFIPETLPEGVTVDVEGNVYVGEVIPRNLKKFAKTLGPPRTVPQE
;
A
#
# COMPACT_ATOMS: atom_id res chain seq x y z
N MET A 1 42.57 86.79 -40.53
CA MET A 1 42.92 85.52 -41.14
C MET A 1 42.56 84.43 -40.16
N SER A 2 41.39 83.91 -40.31
CA SER A 2 40.75 82.98 -39.36
C SER A 2 40.73 81.54 -39.91
N ASN A 3 41.40 80.65 -39.22
CA ASN A 3 41.38 79.17 -39.50
C ASN A 3 40.19 78.53 -38.92
N PRO A 4 39.41 77.72 -39.66
CA PRO A 4 38.28 77.00 -39.08
C PRO A 4 38.73 75.65 -38.50
N VAL A 5 38.40 75.41 -37.26
CA VAL A 5 38.58 74.15 -36.54
C VAL A 5 37.47 73.15 -37.00
N ARG A 6 37.91 72.06 -37.64
CA ARG A 6 37.04 70.91 -37.95
C ARG A 6 36.76 70.10 -36.68
N ARG A 7 35.51 70.03 -36.27
CA ARG A 7 35.05 69.07 -35.24
C ARG A 7 34.82 67.70 -35.87
N VAL A 8 35.56 66.70 -35.39
CA VAL A 8 35.35 65.30 -35.73
C VAL A 8 34.30 64.75 -34.74
N LEU A 9 33.13 64.30 -35.24
CA LEU A 9 32.10 63.62 -34.46
C LEU A 9 32.47 62.13 -34.41
N ILE A 10 32.85 61.64 -33.25
CA ILE A 10 33.03 60.19 -33.01
C ILE A 10 31.66 59.63 -32.60
N ILE A 11 31.05 58.84 -33.46
CA ILE A 11 29.83 58.07 -33.15
C ILE A 11 30.29 56.76 -32.51
N LEU A 12 30.12 56.65 -31.21
CA LEU A 12 30.25 55.35 -30.51
C LEU A 12 28.92 54.54 -30.74
N SER A 13 29.02 53.51 -31.56
CA SER A 13 27.96 52.51 -31.65
C SER A 13 28.05 51.55 -30.45
N LEU A 14 27.15 51.69 -29.47
CA LEU A 14 26.91 50.68 -28.45
C LEU A 14 26.19 49.50 -29.09
N SER A 15 26.87 48.39 -29.29
CA SER A 15 26.22 47.09 -29.58
C SER A 15 25.66 46.51 -28.29
N MET A 16 24.36 46.60 -28.11
CA MET A 16 23.64 45.80 -27.09
C MET A 16 23.70 44.32 -27.49
N ALA A 17 24.53 43.56 -26.84
CA ALA A 17 24.44 42.11 -26.87
C ALA A 17 23.21 41.71 -26.02
N ALA A 18 22.14 41.31 -26.68
CA ALA A 18 20.99 40.66 -26.01
C ALA A 18 21.45 39.29 -25.48
N LEU A 19 21.65 39.16 -24.16
CA LEU A 19 21.73 37.88 -23.52
C LEU A 19 20.31 37.25 -23.59
N SER A 20 20.13 36.30 -24.48
CA SER A 20 18.99 35.39 -24.43
C SER A 20 19.20 34.47 -23.24
N ILE A 21 18.51 34.78 -22.12
CA ILE A 21 18.33 33.83 -21.03
C ILE A 21 17.36 32.76 -21.56
N SER A 22 17.92 31.63 -21.96
CA SER A 22 17.13 30.42 -22.21
C SER A 22 16.58 29.96 -20.88
N CYS A 23 15.33 30.33 -20.54
CA CYS A 23 14.56 29.62 -19.55
C CYS A 23 14.38 28.19 -20.07
N SER A 24 15.10 27.23 -19.49
CA SER A 24 14.75 25.84 -19.66
C SER A 24 13.36 25.64 -19.02
N GLU A 25 12.33 25.51 -19.84
CA GLU A 25 11.02 25.05 -19.39
C GLU A 25 11.25 23.71 -18.68
N ASN A 26 10.99 23.66 -17.38
CA ASN A 26 10.88 22.41 -16.64
C ASN A 26 9.65 21.69 -17.21
N GLN A 27 9.88 20.80 -18.16
CA GLN A 27 8.85 19.91 -18.65
C GLN A 27 8.60 18.86 -17.58
N ILE A 28 7.53 19.02 -16.81
CA ILE A 28 7.07 17.99 -15.87
C ILE A 28 6.61 16.82 -16.72
N GLN A 29 7.40 15.75 -16.71
CA GLN A 29 7.05 14.52 -17.40
C GLN A 29 5.91 13.85 -16.61
N LYS A 30 4.75 13.64 -17.26
CA LYS A 30 3.61 13.01 -16.61
C LYS A 30 3.87 11.51 -16.44
N VAL A 31 3.88 11.03 -15.20
CA VAL A 31 3.87 9.60 -14.92
C VAL A 31 2.51 9.03 -15.35
N SER A 32 2.52 7.92 -16.07
CA SER A 32 1.35 7.11 -16.42
C SER A 32 1.62 5.65 -16.10
N TYR A 33 0.56 4.85 -16.09
CA TYR A 33 0.62 3.43 -15.75
C TYR A 33 -0.14 2.66 -16.81
N ASP A 34 0.48 1.62 -17.36
CA ASP A 34 -0.11 0.76 -18.37
C ASP A 34 -0.33 -0.65 -17.79
N LEU A 35 -1.56 -1.18 -17.91
CA LEU A 35 -1.88 -2.53 -17.48
C LEU A 35 -1.07 -3.55 -18.29
N VAL A 36 -0.36 -4.45 -17.60
CA VAL A 36 0.33 -5.59 -18.20
C VAL A 36 -0.60 -6.81 -18.12
N GLU A 37 -1.34 -7.04 -19.21
CA GLU A 37 -2.30 -8.12 -19.29
C GLU A 37 -1.64 -9.50 -19.11
N GLY A 38 -2.22 -10.33 -18.21
CA GLY A 38 -1.76 -11.70 -18.02
C GLY A 38 -0.33 -11.82 -17.50
N TRP A 39 0.16 -10.82 -16.75
CA TRP A 39 1.55 -10.80 -16.26
C TRP A 39 1.88 -12.02 -15.41
N ALA A 40 1.02 -12.40 -14.44
CA ALA A 40 1.26 -13.54 -13.57
C ALA A 40 0.68 -14.82 -14.16
N GLU A 41 1.50 -15.86 -14.26
CA GLU A 41 1.08 -17.19 -14.68
C GLU A 41 0.24 -17.87 -13.58
N LEU A 42 -0.91 -18.43 -13.93
CA LEU A 42 -1.67 -19.26 -12.99
C LEU A 42 -0.94 -20.60 -12.75
N PRO A 43 -0.98 -21.14 -11.51
CA PRO A 43 -0.43 -22.48 -11.25
C PRO A 43 -1.07 -23.56 -12.14
N GLU A 44 -0.33 -24.63 -12.39
CA GLU A 44 -0.82 -25.76 -13.18
C GLU A 44 -2.15 -26.32 -12.61
N GLY A 45 -3.14 -26.49 -13.48
CA GLY A 45 -4.48 -26.96 -13.10
C GLY A 45 -5.40 -25.93 -12.50
N VAL A 46 -4.98 -24.67 -12.36
CA VAL A 46 -5.81 -23.55 -11.92
C VAL A 46 -6.29 -22.76 -13.14
N GLU A 47 -7.60 -22.64 -13.31
CA GLU A 47 -8.21 -22.02 -14.49
C GLU A 47 -8.47 -20.51 -14.32
N ALA A 48 -8.57 -20.02 -13.06
CA ALA A 48 -8.87 -18.63 -12.75
C ALA A 48 -8.36 -18.22 -11.37
N TRP A 49 -8.12 -16.92 -11.19
CA TRP A 49 -7.82 -16.32 -9.89
C TRP A 49 -8.99 -16.48 -8.90
N GLY A 50 -8.65 -16.71 -7.63
CA GLY A 50 -9.54 -16.47 -6.51
C GLY A 50 -9.44 -15.03 -6.00
N GLN A 51 -9.93 -14.79 -4.80
CA GLN A 51 -9.75 -13.50 -4.12
C GLN A 51 -8.28 -13.35 -3.71
N THR A 52 -7.59 -12.38 -4.30
CA THR A 52 -6.22 -11.98 -3.97
C THR A 52 -6.28 -10.81 -3.01
N ILE A 53 -5.71 -11.00 -1.82
CA ILE A 53 -5.91 -10.06 -0.70
C ILE A 53 -4.71 -9.16 -0.54
N GLY A 54 -3.52 -9.75 -0.46
CA GLY A 54 -2.28 -9.05 -0.18
C GLY A 54 -1.22 -9.30 -1.25
N VAL A 55 -0.44 -8.28 -1.50
CA VAL A 55 0.69 -8.30 -2.43
C VAL A 55 1.85 -7.53 -1.81
N GLU A 56 3.05 -8.11 -1.83
CA GLU A 56 4.28 -7.47 -1.31
C GLU A 56 5.49 -7.86 -2.14
N ILE A 57 6.47 -6.96 -2.26
CA ILE A 57 7.74 -7.24 -2.94
C ILE A 57 8.79 -7.65 -1.90
N ASP A 58 9.40 -8.83 -2.10
CA ASP A 58 10.50 -9.28 -1.24
C ASP A 58 11.83 -8.57 -1.59
N THR A 59 12.84 -8.73 -0.73
CA THR A 59 14.17 -8.14 -0.94
C THR A 59 14.90 -8.65 -2.19
N GLY A 60 14.44 -9.74 -2.78
CA GLY A 60 14.92 -10.29 -4.05
C GLY A 60 14.19 -9.74 -5.28
N GLY A 61 13.21 -8.85 -5.10
CA GLY A 61 12.38 -8.29 -6.18
C GLY A 61 11.30 -9.25 -6.68
N ASN A 62 10.96 -10.30 -5.91
CA ASN A 62 9.86 -11.18 -6.23
C ASN A 62 8.57 -10.66 -5.63
N LEU A 63 7.44 -10.84 -6.33
CA LEU A 63 6.13 -10.56 -5.79
C LEU A 63 5.64 -11.75 -4.95
N LEU A 64 5.38 -11.50 -3.69
CA LEU A 64 4.64 -12.40 -2.80
C LEU A 64 3.16 -12.05 -2.88
N VAL A 65 2.33 -13.07 -3.00
CA VAL A 65 0.87 -12.93 -3.11
C VAL A 65 0.21 -13.77 -2.05
N PHE A 66 -0.67 -13.15 -1.26
CA PHE A 66 -1.51 -13.81 -0.27
C PHE A 66 -2.95 -13.87 -0.79
N GLN A 67 -3.52 -15.07 -0.87
CA GLN A 67 -4.80 -15.26 -1.53
C GLN A 67 -5.68 -16.31 -0.80
N ARG A 68 -6.97 -16.32 -1.09
CA ARG A 68 -7.99 -17.16 -0.47
C ARG A 68 -8.15 -18.52 -1.18
N CYS A 69 -7.01 -19.25 -1.36
CA CYS A 69 -6.98 -20.61 -1.89
C CYS A 69 -7.73 -20.75 -3.24
N PHE A 70 -7.53 -19.81 -4.17
CA PHE A 70 -8.24 -19.68 -5.47
C PHE A 70 -9.78 -19.68 -5.34
N ALA A 71 -10.28 -19.15 -4.21
CA ALA A 71 -11.71 -19.06 -3.91
C ALA A 71 -12.04 -17.74 -3.19
N SER A 72 -13.06 -17.73 -2.34
CA SER A 72 -13.39 -16.64 -1.39
C SER A 72 -12.97 -16.94 0.05
N ASN A 73 -12.44 -18.13 0.31
CA ASN A 73 -11.88 -18.59 1.59
C ASN A 73 -11.13 -19.91 1.37
N CYS A 74 -10.40 -20.39 2.39
CA CYS A 74 -9.65 -21.65 2.33
C CYS A 74 -10.39 -22.85 2.93
N ILE A 75 -11.67 -22.72 3.28
CA ILE A 75 -12.45 -23.80 3.92
C ILE A 75 -12.62 -24.98 2.96
N GLY A 76 -12.19 -26.17 3.40
CA GLY A 76 -12.24 -27.39 2.59
C GLY A 76 -11.27 -27.41 1.40
N ARG A 77 -10.21 -26.60 1.48
CA ARG A 77 -9.14 -26.48 0.46
C ARG A 77 -7.76 -26.66 1.09
N ASP A 78 -7.63 -27.63 1.97
CA ASP A 78 -6.43 -27.84 2.78
C ASP A 78 -5.16 -28.22 1.97
N GLU A 79 -5.32 -28.60 0.70
CA GLU A 79 -4.21 -28.90 -0.21
C GLU A 79 -3.84 -27.72 -1.13
N VAL A 80 -4.51 -26.57 -0.96
CA VAL A 80 -4.29 -25.39 -1.83
C VAL A 80 -3.44 -24.37 -1.11
N PRO A 81 -2.32 -23.91 -1.71
CA PRO A 81 -1.45 -22.92 -1.09
C PRO A 81 -2.16 -21.57 -0.92
N ALA A 82 -1.93 -20.89 0.19
CA ALA A 82 -2.41 -19.53 0.42
C ALA A 82 -1.39 -18.48 -0.07
N PHE A 83 -0.11 -18.84 -0.15
CA PHE A 83 0.95 -17.99 -0.65
C PHE A 83 1.45 -18.44 -2.01
N LEU A 84 1.72 -17.46 -2.87
CA LEU A 84 2.36 -17.64 -4.16
C LEU A 84 3.53 -16.67 -4.27
N LYS A 85 4.62 -17.08 -4.90
CA LYS A 85 5.78 -16.24 -5.15
C LYS A 85 6.10 -16.19 -6.63
N TYR A 86 6.14 -14.99 -7.19
CA TYR A 86 6.43 -14.75 -8.61
C TYR A 86 7.74 -14.00 -8.78
N ASN A 87 8.52 -14.37 -9.79
CA ASN A 87 9.66 -13.56 -10.21
C ASN A 87 9.21 -12.31 -11.00
N SER A 88 10.14 -11.45 -11.36
CA SER A 88 9.88 -10.20 -12.11
C SER A 88 9.22 -10.42 -13.48
N ASP A 89 9.35 -11.62 -14.05
CA ASP A 89 8.74 -11.99 -15.34
C ASP A 89 7.31 -12.54 -15.18
N GLY A 90 6.80 -12.66 -13.95
CA GLY A 90 5.46 -13.20 -13.66
C GLY A 90 5.38 -14.73 -13.64
N GLN A 91 6.52 -15.41 -13.58
CA GLN A 91 6.56 -16.86 -13.45
C GLN A 91 6.45 -17.27 -11.99
N LEU A 92 5.59 -18.24 -11.70
CA LEU A 92 5.47 -18.82 -10.36
C LEU A 92 6.75 -19.59 -10.03
N VAL A 93 7.43 -19.18 -8.94
CA VAL A 93 8.70 -19.79 -8.50
C VAL A 93 8.57 -20.57 -7.20
N ASP A 94 7.53 -20.27 -6.39
CA ASP A 94 7.25 -20.98 -5.13
C ASP A 94 5.80 -20.83 -4.71
N SER A 95 5.29 -21.79 -3.90
CA SER A 95 3.96 -21.70 -3.28
C SER A 95 3.92 -22.54 -2.00
N TRP A 96 3.22 -22.05 -0.96
CA TRP A 96 3.11 -22.73 0.33
C TRP A 96 1.88 -22.24 1.12
N GLY A 97 1.69 -22.78 2.35
CA GLY A 97 0.64 -22.34 3.27
C GLY A 97 -0.64 -23.15 3.15
N GLU A 98 -0.55 -24.38 2.65
CA GLU A 98 -1.64 -25.32 2.54
C GLU A 98 -2.22 -25.64 3.93
N GLY A 99 -3.55 -25.60 4.05
CA GLY A 99 -4.27 -25.95 5.26
C GLY A 99 -4.06 -25.02 6.47
N MET A 100 -3.33 -23.90 6.31
CA MET A 100 -2.98 -23.03 7.43
C MET A 100 -4.08 -22.03 7.78
N PHE A 101 -4.91 -21.60 6.84
CA PHE A 101 -5.81 -20.47 6.96
C PHE A 101 -7.27 -20.85 6.79
N VAL A 102 -8.14 -20.03 7.38
CA VAL A 102 -9.60 -20.06 7.18
C VAL A 102 -10.03 -18.97 6.19
N TRP A 103 -9.62 -17.73 6.47
CA TRP A 103 -9.99 -16.57 5.68
C TRP A 103 -8.84 -15.55 5.66
N PRO A 104 -7.83 -15.78 4.81
CA PRO A 104 -6.71 -14.86 4.59
C PRO A 104 -7.17 -13.41 4.44
N HIS A 105 -6.47 -12.45 5.10
CA HIS A 105 -6.82 -11.04 5.00
C HIS A 105 -5.58 -10.14 4.93
N GLY A 106 -5.09 -9.53 6.01
CA GLY A 106 -3.94 -8.63 5.99
C GLY A 106 -2.64 -9.32 5.62
N PHE A 107 -1.73 -8.57 4.99
CA PHE A 107 -0.46 -9.09 4.51
C PHE A 107 0.61 -7.99 4.52
N PHE A 108 1.73 -8.24 5.18
CA PHE A 108 2.83 -7.29 5.32
C PHE A 108 4.18 -8.01 5.38
N LEU A 109 5.22 -7.42 4.79
CA LEU A 109 6.61 -7.84 4.95
C LEU A 109 7.37 -6.86 5.84
N ASP A 110 8.03 -7.37 6.90
CA ASP A 110 8.93 -6.54 7.69
C ASP A 110 10.31 -6.39 7.02
N THR A 111 11.14 -5.49 7.55
CA THR A 111 12.47 -5.19 7.00
C THR A 111 13.45 -6.37 7.05
N ASP A 112 13.18 -7.38 7.87
CA ASP A 112 13.95 -8.63 7.94
C ASP A 112 13.44 -9.67 6.93
N GLY A 113 12.40 -9.35 6.16
CA GLY A 113 11.74 -10.22 5.19
C GLY A 113 10.80 -11.24 5.83
N ASN A 114 10.45 -11.08 7.12
CA ASN A 114 9.44 -11.92 7.72
C ASN A 114 8.05 -11.54 7.20
N ILE A 115 7.22 -12.55 7.05
CA ILE A 115 5.88 -12.44 6.50
C ILE A 115 4.89 -12.34 7.66
N TRP A 116 4.07 -11.30 7.66
CA TRP A 116 3.00 -11.10 8.61
C TRP A 116 1.65 -11.22 7.92
N THR A 117 0.71 -11.93 8.54
CA THR A 117 -0.63 -12.14 7.98
C THR A 117 -1.69 -12.04 9.05
N THR A 118 -2.91 -11.71 8.62
CA THR A 118 -4.10 -11.97 9.44
C THR A 118 -4.95 -13.08 8.85
N ASP A 119 -5.62 -13.83 9.72
CA ASP A 119 -6.68 -14.77 9.37
C ASP A 119 -7.97 -14.34 10.08
N ALA A 120 -8.86 -13.68 9.35
CA ALA A 120 -9.92 -12.87 9.93
C ALA A 120 -11.20 -13.65 10.32
N ARG A 121 -11.23 -14.95 10.14
CA ARG A 121 -12.38 -15.79 10.57
C ARG A 121 -11.92 -17.02 11.32
N GLY A 122 -12.66 -17.38 12.39
CA GLY A 122 -12.37 -18.56 13.18
C GLY A 122 -13.12 -19.80 12.70
N ARG A 123 -12.43 -20.94 12.60
CA ARG A 123 -13.04 -22.25 12.37
C ARG A 123 -12.12 -23.38 12.85
N GLU A 124 -12.69 -24.33 13.63
CA GLU A 124 -12.01 -25.57 14.00
C GLU A 124 -10.63 -25.37 14.64
N GLY A 125 -10.51 -24.34 15.50
CA GLY A 125 -9.24 -24.01 16.17
C GLY A 125 -8.22 -23.30 15.29
N LYS A 126 -8.61 -22.74 14.15
CA LYS A 126 -7.79 -21.88 13.26
C LYS A 126 -8.42 -20.51 13.12
N GLY A 127 -7.62 -19.53 12.73
CA GLY A 127 -8.04 -18.16 12.42
C GLY A 127 -8.30 -17.28 13.64
N GLN A 128 -8.82 -16.08 13.44
CA GLN A 128 -8.90 -14.99 14.44
C GLN A 128 -7.52 -14.63 14.99
N GLN A 129 -6.50 -14.66 14.14
CA GLN A 129 -5.09 -14.52 14.53
C GLN A 129 -4.31 -13.63 13.58
N VAL A 130 -3.23 -13.08 14.13
CA VAL A 130 -2.06 -12.62 13.35
C VAL A 130 -1.00 -13.70 13.43
N LEU A 131 -0.38 -14.02 12.30
CA LEU A 131 0.73 -14.98 12.21
C LEU A 131 1.97 -14.29 11.62
N LYS A 132 3.12 -14.49 12.25
CA LYS A 132 4.44 -14.14 11.71
C LYS A 132 5.15 -15.38 11.22
N PHE A 133 5.66 -15.31 10.00
CA PHE A 133 6.49 -16.38 9.42
C PHE A 133 7.88 -15.85 9.11
N SER A 134 8.87 -16.75 9.18
CA SER A 134 10.17 -16.49 8.57
C SER A 134 10.06 -16.50 7.03
N PRO A 135 11.08 -15.97 6.31
CA PRO A 135 11.09 -15.98 4.85
C PRO A 135 10.97 -17.38 4.22
N ASP A 136 11.32 -18.43 4.96
CA ASP A 136 11.20 -19.84 4.57
C ASP A 136 9.86 -20.50 5.02
N GLY A 137 8.90 -19.70 5.47
CA GLY A 137 7.52 -20.13 5.77
C GLY A 137 7.31 -20.79 7.13
N ARG A 138 8.29 -20.75 8.08
CA ARG A 138 8.09 -21.27 9.44
C ARG A 138 7.36 -20.25 10.30
N VAL A 139 6.36 -20.67 11.06
CA VAL A 139 5.68 -19.82 12.05
C VAL A 139 6.66 -19.42 13.14
N LEU A 140 6.86 -18.13 13.35
CA LEU A 140 7.70 -17.51 14.38
C LEU A 140 6.88 -16.99 15.55
N MET A 141 5.66 -16.46 15.29
CA MET A 141 4.78 -15.86 16.30
C MET A 141 3.33 -16.04 15.90
N ALA A 142 2.44 -16.10 16.89
CA ALA A 142 0.99 -16.04 16.69
C ALA A 142 0.38 -15.13 17.76
N LEU A 143 -0.43 -14.15 17.36
CA LEU A 143 -1.21 -13.28 18.23
C LEU A 143 -2.70 -13.62 18.09
N GLY A 144 -3.44 -13.54 19.17
CA GLY A 144 -4.83 -13.98 19.21
C GLY A 144 -4.97 -15.46 19.59
N THR A 145 -6.15 -15.85 20.06
CA THR A 145 -6.49 -17.24 20.43
C THR A 145 -7.07 -17.97 19.21
N PRO A 146 -6.46 -19.09 18.76
CA PRO A 146 -6.88 -19.76 17.53
C PRO A 146 -8.37 -20.10 17.50
N GLY A 147 -9.10 -19.59 16.50
CA GLY A 147 -10.51 -19.83 16.30
C GLY A 147 -11.46 -19.10 17.25
N VAL A 148 -10.96 -18.29 18.17
CA VAL A 148 -11.74 -17.59 19.21
C VAL A 148 -11.83 -16.10 18.93
N ALA A 149 -13.01 -15.61 18.57
CA ALA A 149 -13.27 -14.18 18.43
C ALA A 149 -13.46 -13.53 19.82
N GLY A 150 -12.97 -12.30 19.98
CA GLY A 150 -13.15 -11.53 21.21
C GLY A 150 -12.46 -10.16 21.16
N ASP A 151 -12.66 -9.39 22.24
CA ASP A 151 -12.16 -8.02 22.40
C ASP A 151 -11.11 -7.89 23.53
N GLY A 152 -10.70 -9.01 24.12
CA GLY A 152 -9.67 -9.06 25.17
C GLY A 152 -8.24 -8.91 24.62
N PRO A 153 -7.24 -8.83 25.51
CA PRO A 153 -5.83 -8.64 25.14
C PRO A 153 -5.24 -9.79 24.31
N ASN A 154 -5.80 -11.00 24.44
CA ASN A 154 -5.33 -12.22 23.75
C ASN A 154 -6.34 -12.75 22.73
N THR A 155 -7.32 -11.95 22.33
CA THR A 155 -8.32 -12.31 21.32
C THR A 155 -8.49 -11.18 20.33
N LEU A 156 -8.77 -11.54 19.08
CA LEU A 156 -9.11 -10.63 17.99
C LEU A 156 -10.46 -11.04 17.42
N SER A 157 -11.16 -10.13 16.75
CA SER A 157 -12.41 -10.44 16.07
C SER A 157 -12.41 -9.88 14.66
N GLY A 158 -11.95 -10.69 13.72
CA GLY A 158 -11.81 -10.31 12.34
C GLY A 158 -10.65 -9.32 12.09
N PRO A 159 -9.40 -9.68 12.48
CA PRO A 159 -8.25 -8.82 12.23
C PRO A 159 -8.06 -8.62 10.72
N THR A 160 -8.03 -7.35 10.32
CA THR A 160 -8.01 -6.96 8.90
C THR A 160 -6.61 -6.73 8.39
N ASP A 161 -5.72 -6.11 9.18
CA ASP A 161 -4.37 -5.81 8.71
C ASP A 161 -3.35 -5.69 9.85
N ILE A 162 -2.06 -5.65 9.49
CA ILE A 162 -0.92 -5.53 10.41
C ILE A 162 0.09 -4.52 9.85
N ALA A 163 0.70 -3.74 10.74
CA ALA A 163 1.91 -2.99 10.45
C ALA A 163 2.91 -3.13 11.60
N VAL A 164 4.19 -3.14 11.29
CA VAL A 164 5.27 -3.18 12.29
C VAL A 164 6.03 -1.87 12.25
N ALA A 165 6.11 -1.20 13.39
CA ALA A 165 6.86 0.04 13.53
C ALA A 165 8.38 -0.20 13.51
N PRO A 166 9.21 0.84 13.22
CA PRO A 166 10.68 0.71 13.19
C PRO A 166 11.31 0.20 14.50
N ASN A 167 10.63 0.38 15.64
CA ASN A 167 11.05 -0.13 16.93
C ASN A 167 10.63 -1.59 17.18
N GLY A 168 9.96 -2.22 16.22
CA GLY A 168 9.47 -3.60 16.28
C GLY A 168 8.09 -3.75 16.93
N GLU A 169 7.45 -2.70 17.42
CA GLU A 169 6.08 -2.77 17.95
C GLU A 169 5.08 -3.10 16.84
N ILE A 170 4.10 -3.93 17.16
CA ILE A 170 3.17 -4.53 16.21
C ILE A 170 1.81 -3.85 16.39
N PHE A 171 1.22 -3.38 15.30
CA PHE A 171 -0.09 -2.75 15.27
C PHE A 171 -1.04 -3.61 14.42
N VAL A 172 -2.22 -3.90 14.96
CA VAL A 172 -3.22 -4.75 14.31
C VAL A 172 -4.53 -3.96 14.19
N ALA A 173 -5.04 -3.84 12.99
CA ALA A 173 -6.41 -3.40 12.76
C ALA A 173 -7.33 -4.60 13.04
N ASP A 174 -8.17 -4.49 14.07
CA ASP A 174 -9.13 -5.51 14.46
C ASP A 174 -10.53 -5.02 14.05
N GLY A 175 -10.79 -5.04 12.72
CA GLY A 175 -11.81 -4.22 12.09
C GLY A 175 -13.09 -4.91 11.68
N HIS A 176 -13.07 -6.19 11.24
CA HIS A 176 -14.28 -6.84 10.73
C HIS A 176 -15.27 -7.25 11.83
N GLY A 177 -14.83 -7.44 13.06
CA GLY A 177 -15.69 -7.80 14.18
C GLY A 177 -15.59 -6.83 15.35
N ASN A 178 -14.47 -6.10 15.46
CA ASN A 178 -14.25 -5.00 16.39
C ASN A 178 -13.96 -3.71 15.60
N ASN A 179 -13.94 -2.57 16.28
CA ASN A 179 -13.62 -1.27 15.66
C ASN A 179 -12.44 -0.64 16.42
N ARG A 180 -11.29 -1.34 16.45
CA ARG A 180 -10.13 -0.94 17.24
C ARG A 180 -8.80 -1.21 16.54
N ILE A 181 -7.77 -0.51 17.01
CA ILE A 181 -6.37 -0.84 16.75
C ILE A 181 -5.79 -1.44 18.03
N VAL A 182 -5.05 -2.53 17.91
CA VAL A 182 -4.38 -3.19 19.03
C VAL A 182 -2.87 -3.10 18.83
N LYS A 183 -2.16 -2.67 19.87
CA LYS A 183 -0.70 -2.54 19.88
C LYS A 183 -0.08 -3.62 20.77
N TYR A 184 0.92 -4.32 20.23
CA TYR A 184 1.73 -5.30 20.93
C TYR A 184 3.21 -4.90 20.92
N SER A 185 3.98 -5.42 21.87
CA SER A 185 5.44 -5.33 21.83
C SER A 185 6.02 -6.18 20.69
N SER A 186 7.30 -6.02 20.39
CA SER A 186 8.05 -6.85 19.45
C SER A 186 8.02 -8.35 19.77
N ASP A 187 7.80 -8.70 21.05
CA ASP A 187 7.71 -10.08 21.54
C ASP A 187 6.26 -10.59 21.61
N GLY A 188 5.28 -9.76 21.17
CA GLY A 188 3.87 -10.14 21.12
C GLY A 188 3.07 -9.93 22.41
N GLU A 189 3.63 -9.21 23.40
CA GLU A 189 2.90 -8.84 24.62
C GLU A 189 1.93 -7.68 24.34
N PHE A 190 0.69 -7.79 24.80
CA PHE A 190 -0.30 -6.71 24.67
C PHE A 190 0.17 -5.46 25.41
N LEU A 191 0.18 -4.32 24.73
CA LEU A 191 0.56 -3.03 25.30
C LEU A 191 -0.66 -2.13 25.54
N MET A 192 -1.44 -1.92 24.49
CA MET A 192 -2.63 -1.04 24.54
C MET A 192 -3.55 -1.30 23.35
N GLN A 193 -4.72 -0.69 23.41
CA GLN A 193 -5.64 -0.60 22.28
C GLN A 193 -6.38 0.73 22.31
N TRP A 194 -6.86 1.18 21.16
CA TRP A 194 -7.75 2.34 21.06
C TRP A 194 -8.75 2.14 19.92
N GLY A 195 -9.79 2.96 19.93
CA GLY A 195 -10.88 2.93 18.96
C GLY A 195 -12.13 2.25 19.50
N GLN A 196 -13.22 2.68 18.94
CA GLN A 196 -14.58 2.16 19.14
C GLN A 196 -15.40 2.49 17.89
N GLU A 197 -16.58 1.90 17.75
CA GLU A 197 -17.50 2.25 16.66
C GLU A 197 -17.92 3.73 16.75
N GLY A 198 -17.79 4.44 15.61
CA GLY A 198 -18.18 5.85 15.50
C GLY A 198 -17.53 6.56 14.31
N THR A 199 -17.73 7.89 14.27
CA THR A 199 -17.26 8.77 13.19
C THR A 199 -16.35 9.92 13.65
N GLY A 200 -16.12 10.04 14.97
CA GLY A 200 -15.22 11.05 15.54
C GLY A 200 -13.73 10.69 15.34
N PRO A 201 -12.82 11.60 15.72
CA PRO A 201 -11.39 11.31 15.75
C PRO A 201 -11.07 10.14 16.69
N GLY A 202 -10.37 9.11 16.19
CA GLY A 202 -10.06 7.90 16.93
C GLY A 202 -11.22 6.92 17.09
N GLU A 203 -12.38 7.22 16.53
CA GLU A 203 -13.47 6.26 16.35
C GLU A 203 -13.40 5.67 14.95
N PHE A 204 -13.86 4.44 14.75
CA PHE A 204 -13.75 3.72 13.49
C PHE A 204 -15.07 3.05 13.09
N ASN A 205 -15.21 2.83 11.79
CA ASN A 205 -16.16 1.88 11.25
C ASN A 205 -15.42 1.00 10.24
N GLU A 206 -14.99 -0.17 10.72
CA GLU A 206 -14.17 -1.12 9.99
C GLU A 206 -12.77 -0.57 9.65
N PRO A 207 -11.86 -0.35 10.65
CA PRO A 207 -10.45 -0.08 10.38
C PRO A 207 -9.86 -1.25 9.61
N HIS A 208 -9.40 -0.99 8.36
CA HIS A 208 -9.20 -2.06 7.37
C HIS A 208 -7.75 -2.27 6.98
N CYS A 209 -6.98 -1.22 6.82
CA CYS A 209 -5.58 -1.28 6.41
C CYS A 209 -4.71 -0.33 7.23
N LEU A 210 -3.42 -0.68 7.35
CA LEU A 210 -2.42 0.02 8.14
C LEU A 210 -1.15 0.24 7.34
N ALA A 211 -0.54 1.43 7.46
CA ALA A 211 0.82 1.67 6.99
C ALA A 211 1.53 2.71 7.86
N PHE A 212 2.85 2.61 7.98
CA PHE A 212 3.69 3.65 8.58
C PHE A 212 4.35 4.50 7.52
N ASP A 213 4.43 5.80 7.75
CA ASP A 213 5.31 6.67 6.97
C ASP A 213 6.73 6.73 7.57
N SER A 214 7.66 7.43 6.88
CA SER A 214 9.06 7.58 7.33
C SER A 214 9.21 8.29 8.67
N LYS A 215 8.18 9.01 9.12
CA LYS A 215 8.14 9.73 10.41
C LYS A 215 7.56 8.89 11.54
N GLY A 216 7.17 7.64 11.25
CA GLY A 216 6.55 6.73 12.21
C GLY A 216 5.11 7.10 12.56
N ARG A 217 4.40 7.83 11.67
CA ARG A 217 2.96 8.06 11.80
C ARG A 217 2.20 6.87 11.23
N LEU A 218 1.19 6.40 11.96
CA LEU A 218 0.33 5.30 11.54
C LEU A 218 -0.87 5.83 10.74
N PHE A 219 -0.98 5.39 9.50
CA PHE A 219 -2.14 5.62 8.64
C PHE A 219 -3.11 4.45 8.81
N VAL A 220 -4.36 4.74 9.12
CA VAL A 220 -5.43 3.76 9.33
C VAL A 220 -6.55 4.02 8.35
N GLY A 221 -6.78 3.08 7.45
CA GLY A 221 -7.94 3.11 6.56
C GLY A 221 -9.21 2.83 7.33
N ASP A 222 -10.02 3.85 7.63
CA ASP A 222 -11.33 3.77 8.27
C ASP A 222 -12.39 3.62 7.18
N ARG A 223 -12.47 2.38 6.63
CA ARG A 223 -13.01 2.08 5.31
C ARG A 223 -14.46 2.49 5.13
N VAL A 224 -15.34 2.11 6.04
CA VAL A 224 -16.78 2.39 5.94
C VAL A 224 -17.09 3.86 6.23
N ASN A 225 -16.21 4.56 6.98
CA ASN A 225 -16.30 6.01 7.15
C ASN A 225 -15.68 6.79 5.98
N GLU A 226 -15.17 6.11 4.94
CA GLU A 226 -14.61 6.70 3.72
C GLU A 226 -13.49 7.71 4.00
N ARG A 227 -12.56 7.34 4.91
CA ARG A 227 -11.43 8.20 5.29
C ARG A 227 -10.19 7.38 5.68
N ILE A 228 -9.04 8.05 5.70
CA ILE A 228 -7.85 7.60 6.39
C ILE A 228 -7.62 8.51 7.58
N GLN A 229 -7.46 7.95 8.78
CA GLN A 229 -7.02 8.68 9.95
C GLN A 229 -5.54 8.43 10.21
N VAL A 230 -4.82 9.44 10.68
CA VAL A 230 -3.38 9.37 10.98
C VAL A 230 -3.16 9.56 12.47
N PHE A 231 -2.35 8.69 13.06
CA PHE A 231 -2.05 8.65 14.49
C PHE A 231 -0.55 8.67 14.76
N ASP A 232 -0.17 9.09 15.97
CA ASP A 232 1.13 8.72 16.52
C ASP A 232 1.11 7.27 17.03
N GLN A 233 2.25 6.77 17.46
CA GLN A 233 2.38 5.37 17.91
C GLN A 233 1.75 5.11 19.30
N ASP A 234 1.29 6.13 19.98
CA ASP A 234 0.57 6.04 21.27
C ASP A 234 -0.95 6.22 21.09
N GLY A 235 -1.44 6.21 19.82
CA GLY A 235 -2.86 6.34 19.47
C GLY A 235 -3.36 7.77 19.49
N GLY A 236 -2.49 8.76 19.59
CA GLY A 236 -2.85 10.18 19.48
C GLY A 236 -3.24 10.55 18.05
N TYR A 237 -4.46 11.06 17.85
CA TYR A 237 -4.95 11.52 16.55
C TYR A 237 -4.18 12.74 16.05
N LEU A 238 -3.72 12.69 14.79
CA LEU A 238 -2.92 13.73 14.15
C LEU A 238 -3.63 14.43 13.00
N ALA A 239 -4.26 13.65 12.11
CA ALA A 239 -4.85 14.17 10.87
C ALA A 239 -5.91 13.22 10.30
N GLU A 240 -6.66 13.71 9.30
CA GLU A 240 -7.64 12.94 8.52
C GLU A 240 -7.52 13.26 7.04
N TRP A 241 -7.64 12.23 6.20
CA TRP A 241 -7.80 12.33 4.75
C TRP A 241 -9.17 11.78 4.36
N PRO A 242 -10.16 12.63 4.07
CA PRO A 242 -11.53 12.22 3.76
C PRO A 242 -11.74 11.82 2.30
N ASN A 243 -12.90 11.22 2.02
CA ASN A 243 -13.37 10.82 0.69
C ASN A 243 -12.46 9.78 0.02
N ILE A 244 -12.08 8.77 0.77
CA ILE A 244 -11.26 7.66 0.30
C ILE A 244 -11.67 6.37 1.01
N MET A 245 -12.07 5.33 0.26
CA MET A 245 -12.46 4.03 0.81
C MET A 245 -11.27 3.06 0.76
N ALA A 246 -10.33 3.25 1.69
CA ALA A 246 -9.07 2.53 1.70
C ALA A 246 -9.24 1.06 2.12
N SER A 247 -9.00 0.13 1.20
CA SER A 247 -8.86 -1.31 1.47
C SER A 247 -7.43 -1.74 1.73
N GLY A 248 -6.46 -1.11 1.06
CA GLY A 248 -5.03 -1.31 1.25
C GLY A 248 -4.27 0.01 1.15
N ILE A 249 -3.15 0.11 1.84
CA ILE A 249 -2.25 1.26 1.80
C ILE A 249 -0.81 0.76 1.70
N HIS A 250 -0.06 1.29 0.74
CA HIS A 250 1.39 1.13 0.67
C HIS A 250 2.04 2.51 0.72
N ILE A 251 3.04 2.71 1.57
CA ILE A 251 3.80 3.96 1.68
C ILE A 251 5.26 3.65 1.36
N THR A 252 5.80 4.32 0.35
CA THR A 252 7.19 4.16 -0.06
C THR A 252 8.15 4.88 0.90
N GLU A 253 9.46 4.57 0.83
CA GLU A 253 10.49 5.19 1.67
C GLU A 253 10.59 6.73 1.49
N ASP A 254 10.17 7.25 0.34
CA ASP A 254 10.10 8.68 0.03
C ASP A 254 8.73 9.30 0.33
N ASP A 255 7.91 8.63 1.16
CA ASP A 255 6.60 9.09 1.63
C ASP A 255 5.56 9.32 0.53
N VAL A 256 5.60 8.55 -0.56
CA VAL A 256 4.50 8.47 -1.52
C VAL A 256 3.53 7.39 -1.09
N VAL A 257 2.26 7.76 -0.94
CA VAL A 257 1.17 6.87 -0.51
C VAL A 257 0.44 6.35 -1.73
N TYR A 258 0.28 5.03 -1.82
CA TYR A 258 -0.58 4.35 -2.77
C TYR A 258 -1.77 3.76 -2.01
N VAL A 259 -2.97 4.23 -2.29
CA VAL A 259 -4.19 3.77 -1.62
C VAL A 259 -5.03 2.96 -2.58
N ALA A 260 -5.34 1.75 -2.19
CA ALA A 260 -6.34 0.91 -2.83
C ALA A 260 -7.74 1.46 -2.48
N ASP A 261 -8.30 2.32 -3.34
CA ASP A 261 -9.65 2.88 -3.15
C ASP A 261 -10.68 1.95 -3.81
N TYR A 262 -11.26 1.09 -2.99
CA TYR A 262 -11.99 -0.09 -3.42
C TYR A 262 -13.26 0.22 -4.21
N GLN A 263 -14.14 1.06 -3.71
CA GLN A 263 -15.47 1.27 -4.32
C GLN A 263 -15.85 2.75 -4.52
N LEU A 264 -15.15 3.67 -3.88
CA LEU A 264 -15.50 5.08 -4.04
C LEU A 264 -14.97 5.65 -5.35
N ARG A 265 -13.72 5.34 -5.70
CA ARG A 265 -13.07 5.79 -6.94
C ARG A 265 -12.69 4.64 -7.89
N GLU A 266 -12.70 3.40 -7.40
CA GLU A 266 -12.37 2.18 -8.17
C GLU A 266 -10.99 2.27 -8.83
N GLY A 267 -9.94 2.45 -8.00
CA GLY A 267 -8.59 2.66 -8.49
C GLY A 267 -7.53 2.79 -7.40
N ILE A 268 -6.30 3.08 -7.82
CA ILE A 268 -5.21 3.41 -6.91
C ILE A 268 -5.01 4.92 -6.89
N VAL A 269 -5.22 5.53 -5.73
CA VAL A 269 -4.91 6.94 -5.47
C VAL A 269 -3.45 7.05 -5.08
N ILE A 270 -2.70 7.95 -5.72
CA ILE A 270 -1.29 8.20 -5.42
C ILE A 270 -1.15 9.62 -4.88
N ALA A 271 -0.59 9.77 -3.69
CA ALA A 271 -0.51 11.05 -3.00
C ALA A 271 0.76 11.19 -2.15
N ASN A 272 1.03 12.38 -1.64
CA ASN A 272 2.09 12.62 -0.66
C ASN A 272 1.58 12.37 0.77
N ALA A 273 2.32 11.62 1.59
CA ALA A 273 1.97 11.35 2.98
C ALA A 273 1.95 12.62 3.87
N SER A 274 2.65 13.68 3.45
CA SER A 274 2.80 14.89 4.28
C SER A 274 1.57 15.79 4.33
N ASP A 275 0.81 15.85 3.22
CA ASP A 275 -0.28 16.80 3.02
C ASP A 275 -1.48 16.23 2.23
N PHE A 276 -1.42 14.93 1.87
CA PHE A 276 -2.42 14.20 1.09
C PHE A 276 -2.66 14.77 -0.32
N SER A 277 -1.73 15.58 -0.83
CA SER A 277 -1.82 16.11 -2.20
C SER A 277 -1.70 14.98 -3.21
N GLU A 278 -2.72 14.78 -4.02
CA GLU A 278 -2.75 13.73 -5.04
C GLU A 278 -1.79 14.07 -6.18
N VAL A 279 -0.94 13.10 -6.53
CA VAL A 279 0.05 13.21 -7.62
C VAL A 279 -0.25 12.26 -8.77
N GLY A 280 -1.14 11.29 -8.59
CA GLY A 280 -1.53 10.34 -9.62
C GLY A 280 -2.78 9.53 -9.27
N PHE A 281 -3.32 8.86 -10.30
CA PHE A 281 -4.44 7.93 -10.14
C PHE A 281 -4.37 6.84 -11.22
N ILE A 282 -4.55 5.58 -10.82
CA ILE A 282 -4.66 4.43 -11.72
C ILE A 282 -6.10 3.94 -11.67
N PRO A 283 -6.91 4.13 -12.74
CA PRO A 283 -8.31 3.75 -12.77
C PRO A 283 -8.51 2.26 -13.10
N GLU A 284 -9.77 1.83 -13.11
CA GLU A 284 -10.25 0.55 -13.64
C GLU A 284 -9.70 -0.68 -12.90
N THR A 285 -9.59 -0.56 -11.58
CA THR A 285 -9.28 -1.68 -10.68
C THR A 285 -10.12 -1.58 -9.41
N LEU A 286 -10.53 -2.72 -8.85
CA LEU A 286 -11.22 -2.84 -7.57
C LEU A 286 -10.24 -3.44 -6.56
N PRO A 287 -9.27 -2.64 -6.10
CA PRO A 287 -8.11 -3.14 -5.37
C PRO A 287 -8.45 -3.49 -3.93
N GLU A 288 -7.88 -4.60 -3.43
CA GLU A 288 -7.85 -4.93 -2.00
C GLU A 288 -6.47 -4.67 -1.41
N GLY A 289 -5.44 -5.24 -2.02
CA GLY A 289 -4.04 -5.00 -1.68
C GLY A 289 -3.29 -4.26 -2.78
N VAL A 290 -2.28 -3.48 -2.39
CA VAL A 290 -1.42 -2.72 -3.30
C VAL A 290 0.01 -2.72 -2.80
N THR A 291 0.98 -2.88 -3.71
CA THR A 291 2.41 -2.68 -3.45
C THR A 291 3.11 -2.11 -4.67
N VAL A 292 4.33 -1.61 -4.48
CA VAL A 292 5.11 -0.93 -5.54
C VAL A 292 6.54 -1.46 -5.53
N ASP A 293 7.07 -1.80 -6.71
CA ASP A 293 8.48 -2.20 -6.83
C ASP A 293 9.43 -0.98 -6.96
N VAL A 294 10.73 -1.26 -6.94
CA VAL A 294 11.77 -0.20 -7.00
C VAL A 294 11.78 0.58 -8.32
N GLU A 295 11.23 0.04 -9.39
CA GLU A 295 11.01 0.70 -10.68
C GLU A 295 9.75 1.58 -10.66
N GLY A 296 8.90 1.41 -9.63
CA GLY A 296 7.64 2.10 -9.45
C GLY A 296 6.48 1.45 -10.20
N ASN A 297 6.59 0.19 -10.62
CA ASN A 297 5.44 -0.57 -11.09
C ASN A 297 4.52 -0.91 -9.93
N VAL A 298 3.22 -0.88 -10.17
CA VAL A 298 2.20 -1.11 -9.13
C VAL A 298 1.59 -2.48 -9.32
N TYR A 299 1.51 -3.25 -8.23
CA TYR A 299 0.88 -4.56 -8.19
C TYR A 299 -0.37 -4.49 -7.31
N VAL A 300 -1.43 -5.15 -7.77
CA VAL A 300 -2.76 -5.04 -7.17
C VAL A 300 -3.41 -6.40 -7.06
N GLY A 301 -3.84 -6.74 -5.84
CA GLY A 301 -4.72 -7.88 -5.59
C GLY A 301 -6.18 -7.44 -5.61
N GLU A 302 -7.07 -8.22 -6.23
CA GLU A 302 -8.51 -7.93 -6.31
C GLU A 302 -9.36 -9.06 -5.73
N VAL A 303 -10.37 -8.69 -4.92
CA VAL A 303 -11.37 -9.64 -4.42
C VAL A 303 -12.57 -9.76 -5.34
N ILE A 304 -12.93 -8.71 -6.03
CA ILE A 304 -13.92 -8.64 -7.09
C ILE A 304 -13.33 -7.71 -8.17
N PRO A 305 -13.07 -8.17 -9.39
CA PRO A 305 -13.48 -9.44 -10.06
C PRO A 305 -12.65 -10.69 -9.77
N ARG A 306 -11.72 -10.72 -8.81
CA ARG A 306 -10.78 -11.80 -8.51
C ARG A 306 -9.64 -11.81 -9.52
N ASN A 307 -8.58 -11.11 -9.21
CA ASN A 307 -7.46 -10.97 -10.13
C ASN A 307 -6.17 -10.62 -9.38
N LEU A 308 -5.08 -10.72 -10.12
CA LEU A 308 -3.78 -10.12 -9.80
C LEU A 308 -3.36 -9.28 -10.99
N LYS A 309 -3.13 -7.99 -10.77
CA LYS A 309 -2.76 -7.04 -11.82
C LYS A 309 -1.38 -6.46 -11.59
N LYS A 310 -0.67 -6.15 -12.68
CA LYS A 310 0.53 -5.32 -12.70
C LYS A 310 0.28 -4.12 -13.60
N PHE A 311 0.60 -2.94 -13.10
CA PHE A 311 0.60 -1.69 -13.87
C PHE A 311 2.05 -1.23 -14.02
N ALA A 312 2.57 -1.26 -15.24
CA ALA A 312 3.91 -0.79 -15.53
C ALA A 312 3.95 0.73 -15.52
N LYS A 313 4.90 1.32 -14.77
CA LYS A 313 5.14 2.75 -14.77
C LYS A 313 5.75 3.18 -16.11
N THR A 314 5.13 4.16 -16.75
CA THR A 314 5.61 4.72 -18.01
C THR A 314 5.77 6.23 -17.89
N LEU A 315 6.70 6.76 -18.67
CA LEU A 315 6.89 8.20 -18.77
C LEU A 315 6.10 8.67 -20.00
N GLY A 316 4.98 9.35 -19.75
CA GLY A 316 4.17 9.94 -20.81
C GLY A 316 4.93 11.03 -21.58
N PRO A 317 4.51 11.38 -22.81
CA PRO A 317 5.12 12.44 -23.57
C PRO A 317 5.08 13.76 -22.80
N PRO A 318 6.15 14.58 -22.85
CA PRO A 318 6.22 15.86 -22.17
C PRO A 318 5.06 16.77 -22.64
N ARG A 319 4.31 17.36 -21.69
CA ARG A 319 3.32 18.38 -22.03
C ARG A 319 4.02 19.73 -22.15
N THR A 320 3.81 20.41 -23.27
CA THR A 320 4.02 21.85 -23.37
C THR A 320 2.90 22.55 -22.61
N VAL A 321 3.24 23.23 -21.52
CA VAL A 321 2.30 24.13 -20.84
C VAL A 321 2.17 25.39 -21.69
N PRO A 322 0.99 25.80 -22.16
CA PRO A 322 0.81 27.09 -22.80
C PRO A 322 1.17 28.18 -21.79
N GLN A 323 2.03 29.12 -22.19
CA GLN A 323 2.24 30.33 -21.41
C GLN A 323 0.96 31.19 -21.54
N GLU A 324 0.29 31.50 -20.43
CA GLU A 324 -0.70 32.57 -20.33
C GLU A 324 -0.03 33.94 -20.26
#